data_5cd1b3f2c2ee946480fc727bd5799981
#
_entry.id   5cd1b3f2c2ee946480fc727bd5799981
#
_cell.length_a   1.000
_cell.length_b   1.000
_cell.length_c   1.000
_cell.angle_alpha   90.00
_cell.angle_beta   90.00
_cell.angle_gamma   90.00
#
_symmetry.space_group_name_H-M   'P 1'
#
loop_
_entity.id
_entity.type
_entity.pdbx_description
1 polymer ?
#
loop_
_entity_poly.entity_id
_entity_poly.type
_entity_poly.pdbx_seq_one_letter_code
_entity_poly.pdbx_strand_id
1 'polypeptide(L)'
;MNRFYRLGLAALLILGLALPGMAKKKKEDPLATINFLIIRDENGKPVRNAAVVMHPVDEDGRQVASGLELKTNPEGKASYDGVPYGKLRIQVLASGFQTYGDDYTVSEPSMDLTIKLKRPAKQYSIYEEHPEQKKDDPNKK
;
A
#
# COMPACT_ATOMS: atom_id res chain seq x y z
N MET A 1 -24.76 -13.07 88.80
CA MET A 1 -24.01 -14.28 88.46
C MET A 1 -23.63 -14.24 87.01
N ASN A 2 -22.39 -14.17 86.77
CA ASN A 2 -21.56 -14.02 85.56
C ASN A 2 -21.88 -15.03 84.48
N ARG A 3 -21.90 -14.55 83.28
CA ARG A 3 -21.37 -15.38 82.15
C ARG A 3 -21.02 -14.47 81.01
N PHE A 4 -19.72 -14.33 80.80
CA PHE A 4 -19.07 -13.65 79.68
C PHE A 4 -19.25 -14.54 78.44
N TYR A 5 -19.87 -13.98 77.40
CA TYR A 5 -19.81 -14.60 76.10
C TYR A 5 -18.73 -13.83 75.29
N ARG A 6 -17.62 -14.47 75.12
CA ARG A 6 -16.53 -14.05 74.23
C ARG A 6 -17.05 -14.27 72.82
N LEU A 7 -17.37 -13.18 72.16
CA LEU A 7 -17.56 -13.17 70.73
C LEU A 7 -16.22 -13.24 70.08
N GLY A 8 -15.88 -14.40 69.47
CA GLY A 8 -14.74 -14.56 68.61
C GLY A 8 -15.01 -13.88 67.28
N LEU A 9 -14.27 -12.80 67.03
CA LEU A 9 -14.24 -12.11 65.76
C LEU A 9 -13.39 -12.93 64.78
N ALA A 10 -14.03 -13.76 63.95
CA ALA A 10 -13.35 -14.42 62.83
C ALA A 10 -13.11 -13.42 61.72
N ALA A 11 -11.91 -12.86 61.70
CA ALA A 11 -11.47 -12.06 60.58
C ALA A 11 -11.20 -12.97 59.37
N LEU A 12 -12.11 -12.95 58.43
CA LEU A 12 -11.98 -13.65 57.14
C LEU A 12 -11.06 -12.84 56.25
N LEU A 13 -9.79 -13.20 56.27
CA LEU A 13 -8.78 -12.68 55.35
C LEU A 13 -9.06 -13.25 53.96
N ILE A 14 -9.78 -12.50 53.14
CA ILE A 14 -9.91 -12.77 51.71
C ILE A 14 -8.60 -12.37 51.06
N LEU A 15 -7.71 -13.35 50.92
CA LEU A 15 -6.50 -13.23 50.15
C LEU A 15 -6.89 -13.20 48.66
N GLY A 16 -7.10 -12.00 48.13
CA GLY A 16 -7.35 -11.78 46.71
C GLY A 16 -6.13 -12.23 45.90
N LEU A 17 -6.21 -13.40 45.30
CA LEU A 17 -5.27 -13.90 44.32
C LEU A 17 -5.40 -13.01 43.09
N ALA A 18 -4.63 -11.94 43.01
CA ALA A 18 -4.45 -11.16 41.78
C ALA A 18 -3.72 -12.07 40.79
N LEU A 19 -4.46 -12.70 39.88
CA LEU A 19 -3.89 -13.35 38.70
C LEU A 19 -3.23 -12.25 37.85
N PRO A 20 -1.92 -12.32 37.61
CA PRO A 20 -1.32 -11.42 36.65
C PRO A 20 -1.97 -11.74 35.29
N GLY A 21 -2.82 -10.85 34.83
CA GLY A 21 -3.33 -10.89 33.47
C GLY A 21 -2.14 -10.96 32.53
N MET A 22 -1.91 -12.12 31.93
CA MET A 22 -0.98 -12.27 30.82
C MET A 22 -1.54 -11.41 29.70
N ALA A 23 -1.15 -10.14 29.66
CA ALA A 23 -1.32 -9.30 28.49
C ALA A 23 -0.62 -10.05 27.35
N LYS A 24 -1.41 -10.66 26.46
CA LYS A 24 -0.89 -11.20 25.21
C LYS A 24 -0.19 -10.02 24.53
N LYS A 25 1.15 -10.04 24.49
CA LYS A 25 1.93 -9.16 23.63
C LYS A 25 1.33 -9.37 22.25
N LYS A 26 0.63 -8.34 21.74
CA LYS A 26 0.23 -8.28 20.34
C LYS A 26 1.54 -8.42 19.57
N LYS A 27 1.70 -9.50 18.80
CA LYS A 27 2.82 -9.60 17.86
C LYS A 27 2.71 -8.38 16.99
N GLU A 28 3.69 -7.50 17.07
CA GLU A 28 3.81 -6.40 16.11
C GLU A 28 4.08 -7.06 14.77
N ASP A 29 3.19 -6.82 13.82
CA ASP A 29 3.38 -7.33 12.47
C ASP A 29 4.66 -6.71 11.91
N PRO A 30 5.49 -7.49 11.21
CA PRO A 30 6.73 -6.97 10.66
C PRO A 30 6.41 -5.86 9.65
N LEU A 31 7.20 -4.80 9.69
CA LEU A 31 7.07 -3.65 8.81
C LEU A 31 8.26 -3.61 7.85
N ALA A 32 7.99 -3.11 6.64
CA ALA A 32 8.98 -2.97 5.58
C ALA A 32 9.16 -1.51 5.16
N THR A 33 10.33 -1.19 4.62
CA THR A 33 10.60 0.05 3.90
C THR A 33 10.51 -0.21 2.41
N ILE A 34 9.72 0.60 1.69
CA ILE A 34 9.65 0.52 0.22
C ILE A 34 10.25 1.77 -0.38
N ASN A 35 11.22 1.57 -1.28
CA ASN A 35 11.86 2.62 -2.05
C ASN A 35 11.35 2.58 -3.49
N PHE A 36 10.90 3.71 -3.98
CA PHE A 36 10.41 3.87 -5.35
C PHE A 36 11.38 4.68 -6.18
N LEU A 37 11.59 4.24 -7.42
CA LEU A 37 12.21 5.00 -8.47
C LEU A 37 11.25 5.04 -9.67
N ILE A 38 10.69 6.21 -9.96
CA ILE A 38 9.75 6.41 -11.06
C ILE A 38 10.47 7.07 -12.22
N ILE A 39 10.50 6.37 -13.35
CA ILE A 39 11.20 6.81 -14.56
C ILE A 39 10.29 6.72 -15.78
N ARG A 40 10.67 7.42 -16.84
CA ARG A 40 10.02 7.33 -18.15
C ARG A 40 10.48 6.07 -18.87
N ASP A 41 9.54 5.32 -19.44
CA ASP A 41 9.87 4.12 -20.22
C ASP A 41 10.70 4.43 -21.47
N GLU A 42 10.43 5.56 -22.12
CA GLU A 42 11.04 5.95 -23.39
C GLU A 42 12.55 6.29 -23.29
N ASN A 43 13.03 6.81 -22.15
CA ASN A 43 14.39 7.35 -22.05
C ASN A 43 15.02 7.20 -20.65
N GLY A 44 14.36 6.55 -19.71
CA GLY A 44 14.86 6.31 -18.34
C GLY A 44 15.00 7.57 -17.49
N LYS A 45 14.55 8.75 -17.96
CA LYS A 45 14.63 9.98 -17.16
C LYS A 45 13.66 9.94 -15.98
N PRO A 46 14.04 10.51 -14.82
CA PRO A 46 13.19 10.53 -13.65
C PRO A 46 11.89 11.32 -13.88
N VAL A 47 10.83 10.87 -13.19
CA VAL A 47 9.54 11.56 -13.18
C VAL A 47 9.33 12.19 -11.81
N ARG A 48 9.48 13.51 -11.73
CA ARG A 48 9.23 14.28 -10.51
C ARG A 48 7.75 14.46 -10.26
N ASN A 49 7.37 14.63 -8.99
CA ASN A 49 6.01 14.93 -8.56
C ASN A 49 4.96 13.90 -9.04
N ALA A 50 5.39 12.67 -9.28
CA ALA A 50 4.47 11.56 -9.51
C ALA A 50 3.83 11.17 -8.18
N ALA A 51 2.51 10.95 -8.18
CA ALA A 51 1.80 10.40 -7.04
C ALA A 51 1.98 8.89 -7.02
N VAL A 52 2.58 8.37 -5.97
CA VAL A 52 2.68 6.93 -5.68
C VAL A 52 1.68 6.62 -4.60
N VAL A 53 0.64 5.86 -4.94
CA VAL A 53 -0.45 5.50 -4.04
C VAL A 53 -0.34 4.02 -3.71
N MET A 54 -0.33 3.71 -2.43
CA MET A 54 -0.23 2.34 -1.90
C MET A 54 -1.51 1.98 -1.17
N HIS A 55 -2.09 0.81 -1.49
CA HIS A 55 -3.25 0.26 -0.80
C HIS A 55 -2.97 -1.17 -0.36
N PRO A 56 -3.03 -1.50 0.94
CA PRO A 56 -3.09 -2.89 1.37
C PRO A 56 -4.32 -3.57 0.77
N VAL A 57 -4.15 -4.80 0.29
CA VAL A 57 -5.22 -5.61 -0.27
C VAL A 57 -5.28 -6.97 0.41
N ASP A 58 -6.49 -7.55 0.48
CA ASP A 58 -6.69 -8.89 0.97
C ASP A 58 -6.33 -9.95 -0.09
N GLU A 59 -6.54 -11.21 0.23
CA GLU A 59 -6.27 -12.33 -0.70
C GLU A 59 -7.13 -12.27 -1.95
N ASP A 60 -8.34 -11.70 -1.85
CA ASP A 60 -9.28 -11.51 -2.96
C ASP A 60 -8.96 -10.25 -3.79
N GLY A 61 -7.93 -9.49 -3.43
CA GLY A 61 -7.53 -8.26 -4.12
C GLY A 61 -8.40 -7.04 -3.78
N ARG A 62 -9.18 -7.09 -2.69
CA ARG A 62 -9.96 -5.95 -2.21
C ARG A 62 -9.10 -5.06 -1.33
N GLN A 63 -9.28 -3.75 -1.44
CA GLN A 63 -8.60 -2.80 -0.57
C GLN A 63 -9.15 -2.90 0.86
N VAL A 64 -8.28 -3.15 1.83
CA VAL A 64 -8.65 -3.36 3.24
C VAL A 64 -8.41 -2.14 4.13
N ALA A 65 -7.70 -1.15 3.64
CA ALA A 65 -7.42 0.10 4.36
C ALA A 65 -7.34 1.29 3.42
N SER A 66 -7.35 2.49 4.00
CA SER A 66 -7.10 3.73 3.27
C SER A 66 -5.72 3.70 2.62
N GLY A 67 -5.62 4.24 1.41
CA GLY A 67 -4.35 4.35 0.72
C GLY A 67 -3.46 5.44 1.31
N LEU A 68 -2.16 5.26 1.15
CA LEU A 68 -1.16 6.26 1.43
C LEU A 68 -0.60 6.82 0.12
N GLU A 69 -0.54 8.14 -0.01
CA GLU A 69 0.04 8.80 -1.18
C GLU A 69 1.38 9.45 -0.84
N LEU A 70 2.37 9.21 -1.69
CA LEU A 70 3.67 9.88 -1.68
C LEU A 70 3.85 10.67 -2.98
N LYS A 71 4.75 11.66 -2.95
CA LYS A 71 5.18 12.38 -4.16
C LYS A 71 6.67 12.13 -4.41
N THR A 72 7.02 11.86 -5.67
CA THR A 72 8.42 11.71 -6.04
C THR A 72 9.15 13.05 -6.05
N ASN A 73 10.40 13.02 -5.63
CA ASN A 73 11.33 14.14 -5.67
C ASN A 73 11.84 14.40 -7.11
N PRO A 74 12.71 15.42 -7.36
CA PRO A 74 13.26 15.70 -8.70
C PRO A 74 14.00 14.53 -9.33
N GLU A 75 14.59 13.64 -8.53
CA GLU A 75 15.29 12.42 -8.96
C GLU A 75 14.33 11.24 -9.20
N GLY A 76 13.01 11.48 -9.16
CA GLY A 76 11.99 10.45 -9.33
C GLY A 76 11.87 9.47 -8.18
N LYS A 77 12.42 9.78 -7.01
CA LYS A 77 12.47 8.90 -5.85
C LYS A 77 11.40 9.26 -4.82
N ALA A 78 10.84 8.23 -4.20
CA ALA A 78 10.02 8.32 -2.99
C ALA A 78 10.33 7.11 -2.11
N SER A 79 10.17 7.25 -0.80
CA SER A 79 10.36 6.14 0.15
C SER A 79 9.33 6.22 1.25
N TYR A 80 8.88 5.07 1.72
CA TYR A 80 8.00 4.97 2.88
C TYR A 80 8.43 3.81 3.77
N ASP A 81 8.54 4.11 5.06
CA ASP A 81 8.84 3.16 6.12
C ASP A 81 7.55 2.84 6.89
N GLY A 82 7.37 1.57 7.25
CA GLY A 82 6.21 1.16 8.02
C GLY A 82 5.10 0.50 7.18
N VAL A 83 5.43 -0.10 6.04
CA VAL A 83 4.49 -0.90 5.24
C VAL A 83 4.33 -2.28 5.88
N PRO A 84 3.10 -2.72 6.23
CA PRO A 84 2.88 -4.07 6.71
C PRO A 84 3.24 -5.12 5.65
N TYR A 85 3.76 -6.27 6.08
CA TYR A 85 3.94 -7.41 5.19
C TYR A 85 2.58 -7.89 4.66
N GLY A 86 2.55 -8.33 3.40
CA GLY A 86 1.34 -8.81 2.73
C GLY A 86 1.22 -8.26 1.31
N LYS A 87 0.03 -8.38 0.75
CA LYS A 87 -0.26 -7.88 -0.60
C LYS A 87 -0.50 -6.38 -0.57
N LEU A 88 0.13 -5.68 -1.50
CA LEU A 88 0.09 -4.23 -1.64
C LEU A 88 -0.19 -3.85 -3.10
N ARG A 89 -1.27 -3.13 -3.34
CA ARG A 89 -1.54 -2.52 -4.65
C ARG A 89 -0.86 -1.18 -4.73
N ILE A 90 -0.07 -0.98 -5.77
CA ILE A 90 0.64 0.25 -6.04
C ILE A 90 0.10 0.87 -7.32
N GLN A 91 -0.30 2.14 -7.23
CA GLN A 91 -0.70 2.94 -8.37
C GLN A 91 0.23 4.15 -8.49
N VAL A 92 0.62 4.49 -9.71
CA VAL A 92 1.43 5.69 -9.96
C VAL A 92 0.72 6.55 -10.98
N LEU A 93 0.48 7.81 -10.59
CA LEU A 93 -0.16 8.82 -11.42
C LEU A 93 0.80 9.98 -11.63
N ALA A 94 1.00 10.35 -12.88
CA ALA A 94 1.78 11.53 -13.24
C ALA A 94 1.18 12.20 -14.48
N SER A 95 1.22 13.54 -14.51
CA SER A 95 0.70 14.31 -15.64
C SER A 95 1.43 13.96 -16.92
N GLY A 96 0.69 13.65 -17.99
CA GLY A 96 1.23 13.28 -19.29
C GLY A 96 1.69 11.83 -19.42
N PHE A 97 1.34 10.98 -18.46
CA PHE A 97 1.61 9.55 -18.48
C PHE A 97 0.34 8.72 -18.27
N GLN A 98 0.37 7.48 -18.72
CA GLN A 98 -0.66 6.51 -18.37
C GLN A 98 -0.54 6.17 -16.89
N THR A 99 -1.68 5.97 -16.22
CA THR A 99 -1.71 5.45 -14.87
C THR A 99 -1.11 4.05 -14.84
N TYR A 100 -0.13 3.86 -13.96
CA TYR A 100 0.41 2.55 -13.66
C TYR A 100 -0.34 1.92 -12.49
N GLY A 101 -0.54 0.61 -12.50
CA GLY A 101 -1.12 -0.13 -11.38
C GLY A 101 -0.68 -1.58 -11.42
N ASP A 102 -0.22 -2.09 -10.25
CA ASP A 102 0.17 -3.49 -10.10
C ASP A 102 0.11 -3.90 -8.61
N ASP A 103 0.00 -5.21 -8.37
CA ASP A 103 -0.04 -5.80 -7.03
C ASP A 103 1.30 -6.46 -6.70
N TYR A 104 1.84 -6.13 -5.53
CA TYR A 104 3.12 -6.62 -5.03
C TYR A 104 2.93 -7.39 -3.73
N THR A 105 3.81 -8.33 -3.45
CA THR A 105 3.87 -9.01 -2.16
C THR A 105 5.07 -8.50 -1.37
N VAL A 106 4.79 -7.86 -0.25
CA VAL A 106 5.81 -7.37 0.70
C VAL A 106 6.10 -8.51 1.68
N SER A 107 7.30 -9.08 1.59
CA SER A 107 7.74 -10.21 2.44
C SER A 107 9.13 -10.00 3.05
N GLU A 108 9.78 -8.90 2.71
CA GLU A 108 11.13 -8.57 3.18
C GLU A 108 11.16 -7.20 3.86
N PRO A 109 12.13 -6.95 4.74
CA PRO A 109 12.23 -5.68 5.47
C PRO A 109 12.48 -4.46 4.58
N SER A 110 12.99 -4.65 3.37
CA SER A 110 13.21 -3.60 2.38
C SER A 110 12.90 -4.09 0.97
N MET A 111 12.23 -3.25 0.18
CA MET A 111 11.88 -3.52 -1.21
C MET A 111 12.21 -2.29 -2.06
N ASP A 112 12.95 -2.50 -3.16
CA ASP A 112 13.25 -1.45 -4.14
C ASP A 112 12.43 -1.69 -5.41
N LEU A 113 11.61 -0.70 -5.79
CA LEU A 113 10.71 -0.77 -6.94
C LEU A 113 11.05 0.31 -7.96
N THR A 114 11.44 -0.11 -9.17
CA THR A 114 11.60 0.77 -10.32
C THR A 114 10.38 0.64 -11.22
N ILE A 115 9.62 1.72 -11.36
CA ILE A 115 8.39 1.78 -12.16
C ILE A 115 8.60 2.67 -13.38
N LYS A 116 8.31 2.12 -14.55
CA LYS A 116 8.44 2.80 -15.84
C LYS A 116 7.07 3.29 -16.30
N LEU A 117 6.93 4.61 -16.45
CA LEU A 117 5.71 5.22 -16.93
C LEU A 117 5.73 5.43 -18.43
N LYS A 118 4.65 5.00 -19.09
CA LYS A 118 4.43 5.15 -20.52
C LYS A 118 3.62 6.40 -20.81
N ARG A 119 3.91 7.08 -21.93
CA ARG A 119 3.04 8.14 -22.43
C ARG A 119 1.76 7.53 -23.01
N PRO A 120 0.63 8.25 -22.98
CA PRO A 120 -0.57 7.84 -23.71
C PRO A 120 -0.24 7.67 -25.20
N ALA A 121 -0.79 6.63 -25.82
CA ALA A 121 -0.78 6.51 -27.27
C ALA A 121 -1.53 7.70 -27.89
N LYS A 122 -1.13 8.10 -29.10
CA LYS A 122 -1.89 9.11 -29.84
C LYS A 122 -3.32 8.62 -30.03
N GLN A 123 -4.28 9.41 -29.56
CA GLN A 123 -5.67 9.17 -29.89
C GLN A 123 -5.92 9.72 -31.29
N TYR A 124 -6.34 8.83 -32.17
CA TYR A 124 -6.79 9.22 -33.51
C TYR A 124 -8.30 9.43 -33.46
N SER A 125 -8.76 10.56 -34.02
CA SER A 125 -10.17 10.76 -34.26
C SER A 125 -10.64 9.86 -35.42
N ILE A 126 -11.83 9.26 -35.28
CA ILE A 126 -12.45 8.51 -36.39
C ILE A 126 -12.72 9.39 -37.62
N TYR A 127 -12.64 10.70 -37.45
CA TYR A 127 -12.81 11.70 -38.53
C TYR A 127 -11.50 12.17 -39.16
N GLU A 128 -10.35 11.75 -38.61
CA GLU A 128 -9.05 12.03 -39.24
C GLU A 128 -8.73 10.92 -40.24
N GLU A 129 -8.56 11.30 -41.51
CA GLU A 129 -8.09 10.37 -42.55
C GLU A 129 -6.64 9.98 -42.26
N HIS A 130 -6.43 8.69 -41.92
CA HIS A 130 -5.07 8.14 -41.77
C HIS A 130 -4.47 7.91 -43.14
N PRO A 131 -3.30 8.49 -43.48
CA PRO A 131 -2.65 8.29 -44.77
C PRO A 131 -2.29 6.83 -45.05
N GLU A 132 -2.22 5.99 -44.02
CA GLU A 132 -1.91 4.55 -44.15
C GLU A 132 -3.11 3.70 -44.57
N GLN A 133 -4.35 4.17 -44.39
CA GLN A 133 -5.56 3.43 -44.81
C GLN A 133 -5.97 3.66 -46.26
N LYS A 134 -5.28 4.56 -47.00
CA LYS A 134 -5.57 4.81 -48.43
C LYS A 134 -5.06 3.74 -49.38
N LYS A 135 -4.38 2.69 -48.88
CA LYS A 135 -3.73 1.71 -49.79
C LYS A 135 -4.57 0.50 -50.19
N ASP A 136 -5.71 0.26 -49.55
CA ASP A 136 -6.49 -0.96 -49.81
C ASP A 136 -7.99 -0.70 -49.97
N ASP A 137 -8.36 0.21 -50.91
CA ASP A 137 -9.72 0.19 -51.43
C ASP A 137 -9.70 -0.47 -52.82
N PRO A 138 -10.01 -1.78 -52.92
CA PRO A 138 -10.00 -2.52 -54.19
C PRO A 138 -11.19 -2.15 -55.12
N ASN A 139 -12.01 -1.18 -54.76
CA ASN A 139 -13.27 -0.90 -55.47
C ASN A 139 -13.36 0.47 -56.13
N LYS A 140 -12.21 1.15 -56.37
CA LYS A 140 -12.22 2.34 -57.23
C LYS A 140 -11.95 1.94 -58.68
N LYS A 141 -13.01 1.57 -59.40
CA LYS A 141 -13.09 1.61 -60.84
C LYS A 141 -13.82 2.85 -61.26
#